data_6484076d698273527ec544b2175c1b69
#
_entry.id   6484076d698273527ec544b2175c1b69
#
_cell.length_a   1.000
_cell.length_b   1.000
_cell.length_c   1.000
_cell.angle_alpha   90.00
_cell.angle_beta   90.00
_cell.angle_gamma   90.00
#
_symmetry.space_group_name_H-M   'P 1'
#
loop_
_entity.id
_entity.type
_entity.pdbx_description
1 polymer ?
#
loop_
_entity_poly.entity_id
_entity_poly.type
_entity_poly.pdbx_seq_one_letter_code
_entity_poly.pdbx_strand_id
1 'polypeptide(L)'
;FSQSGLTDEEVKFMRLAVGQQDALKYETPSQKAGLLSNIVALSLDEDYLQQRNQIVETVSKETLNELSKKWFDPNDYQIIVVGDAASLRPQLEKLDIPIEELEIIR
;
A
#
# COMPACT_ATOMS: atom_id res chain seq x y z
N PHE A 1 10.06 -0.76 -9.82
CA PHE A 1 9.91 -0.07 -8.54
C PHE A 1 10.98 -0.51 -7.55
N SER A 2 11.11 -1.78 -7.25
CA SER A 2 12.11 -2.30 -6.28
C SER A 2 13.57 -2.01 -6.66
N GLN A 3 13.89 -1.87 -7.94
CA GLN A 3 15.24 -1.61 -8.41
C GLN A 3 15.52 -0.13 -8.69
N SER A 4 14.57 0.60 -9.29
CA SER A 4 14.74 2.00 -9.70
C SER A 4 14.32 3.02 -8.65
N GLY A 5 13.48 2.61 -7.69
CA GLY A 5 12.87 3.51 -6.72
C GLY A 5 11.82 4.45 -7.33
N LEU A 6 11.36 5.40 -6.51
CA LEU A 6 10.42 6.45 -6.91
C LEU A 6 11.15 7.59 -7.62
N THR A 7 10.50 8.17 -8.61
CA THR A 7 10.91 9.42 -9.26
C THR A 7 10.37 10.63 -8.49
N ASP A 8 10.93 11.82 -8.74
CA ASP A 8 10.44 13.07 -8.14
C ASP A 8 9.00 13.37 -8.58
N GLU A 9 8.64 13.02 -9.81
CA GLU A 9 7.29 13.20 -10.36
C GLU A 9 6.27 12.31 -9.64
N GLU A 10 6.63 11.05 -9.36
CA GLU A 10 5.78 10.12 -8.62
C GLU A 10 5.57 10.57 -7.17
N VAL A 11 6.61 11.08 -6.50
CA VAL A 11 6.49 11.66 -5.15
C VAL A 11 5.59 12.88 -5.16
N LYS A 12 5.73 13.77 -6.15
CA LYS A 12 4.86 14.94 -6.30
C LYS A 12 3.40 14.54 -6.55
N PHE A 13 3.19 13.57 -7.43
CA PHE A 13 1.85 13.04 -7.70
C PHE A 13 1.21 12.42 -6.45
N MET A 14 1.96 11.63 -5.70
CA MET A 14 1.51 11.02 -4.44
C MET A 14 1.05 12.08 -3.43
N ARG A 15 1.83 13.16 -3.23
CA ARG A 15 1.45 14.25 -2.32
C ARG A 15 0.15 14.91 -2.73
N LEU A 16 -0.03 15.22 -4.00
CA LEU A 16 -1.27 15.79 -4.53
C LEU A 16 -2.45 14.83 -4.34
N ALA A 17 -2.27 13.55 -4.66
CA ALA A 17 -3.32 12.54 -4.56
C ALA A 17 -3.79 12.36 -3.10
N VAL A 18 -2.86 12.28 -2.15
CA VAL A 18 -3.19 12.16 -0.72
C VAL A 18 -3.93 13.40 -0.22
N GLY A 19 -3.47 14.60 -0.56
CA GLY A 19 -4.13 15.85 -0.16
C GLY A 19 -5.55 15.97 -0.72
N GLN A 20 -5.76 15.62 -1.99
CA GLN A 20 -7.09 15.64 -2.60
C GLN A 20 -8.02 14.58 -2.00
N GLN A 21 -7.51 13.40 -1.72
CA GLN A 21 -8.29 12.32 -1.11
C GLN A 21 -8.79 12.71 0.28
N ASP A 22 -7.97 13.40 1.08
CA ASP A 22 -8.37 13.84 2.41
C ASP A 22 -9.47 14.89 2.39
N ALA A 23 -9.42 15.82 1.45
CA ALA A 23 -10.47 16.82 1.29
C ALA A 23 -11.85 16.17 1.10
N LEU A 24 -11.92 15.12 0.27
CA LEU A 24 -13.16 14.39 -0.01
C LEU A 24 -13.57 13.42 1.12
N LYS A 25 -12.58 12.87 1.84
CA LYS A 25 -12.81 11.81 2.83
C LYS A 25 -13.44 12.29 4.12
N TYR A 26 -13.34 13.57 4.45
CA TYR A 26 -13.83 14.14 5.72
C TYR A 26 -14.85 15.26 5.53
N GLU A 27 -15.59 15.24 4.44
CA GLU A 27 -16.60 16.28 4.13
C GLU A 27 -17.86 16.15 4.97
N THR A 28 -18.41 14.94 5.10
CA THR A 28 -19.68 14.71 5.75
C THR A 28 -19.55 14.46 7.26
N PRO A 29 -20.60 14.75 8.06
CA PRO A 29 -20.60 14.44 9.50
C PRO A 29 -20.33 12.97 9.80
N SER A 30 -20.87 12.06 9.00
CA SER A 30 -20.68 10.61 9.15
C SER A 30 -19.21 10.21 8.95
N GLN A 31 -18.54 10.79 7.95
CA GLN A 31 -17.12 10.55 7.71
C GLN A 31 -16.25 11.08 8.84
N LYS A 32 -16.59 12.27 9.38
CA LYS A 32 -15.91 12.83 10.56
C LYS A 32 -16.11 11.96 11.80
N ALA A 33 -17.30 11.45 12.03
CA ALA A 33 -17.57 10.53 13.13
C ALA A 33 -16.79 9.21 12.97
N GLY A 34 -16.65 8.68 11.75
CA GLY A 34 -15.82 7.52 11.47
C GLY A 34 -14.35 7.75 11.79
N LEU A 35 -13.81 8.93 11.46
CA LEU A 35 -12.44 9.31 11.82
C LEU A 35 -12.25 9.34 13.34
N LEU A 36 -13.17 10.01 14.07
CA LEU A 36 -13.09 10.08 15.53
C LEU A 36 -13.17 8.68 16.17
N SER A 37 -14.03 7.82 15.64
CA SER A 37 -14.10 6.43 16.09
C SER A 37 -12.79 5.67 15.90
N ASN A 38 -12.11 5.88 14.77
CA ASN A 38 -10.80 5.27 14.51
C ASN A 38 -9.71 5.81 15.44
N ILE A 39 -9.69 7.13 15.68
CA ILE A 39 -8.75 7.74 16.63
C ILE A 39 -8.89 7.11 18.01
N VAL A 40 -10.12 6.96 18.49
CA VAL A 40 -10.39 6.34 19.80
C VAL A 40 -10.04 4.84 19.80
N ALA A 41 -10.50 4.09 18.80
CA ALA A 41 -10.30 2.65 18.73
C ALA A 41 -8.83 2.24 18.62
N LEU A 42 -8.02 3.04 17.95
CA LEU A 42 -6.60 2.78 17.74
C LEU A 42 -5.70 3.56 18.71
N SER A 43 -6.28 4.30 19.66
CA SER A 43 -5.54 5.14 20.62
C SER A 43 -4.56 6.09 19.94
N LEU A 44 -5.00 6.73 18.86
CA LEU A 44 -4.20 7.72 18.14
C LEU A 44 -4.28 9.09 18.84
N ASP A 45 -3.28 9.92 18.62
CA ASP A 45 -3.27 11.29 19.12
C ASP A 45 -4.36 12.15 18.44
N GLU A 46 -4.81 13.19 19.15
CA GLU A 46 -5.85 14.11 18.64
C GLU A 46 -5.42 14.82 17.35
N ASP A 47 -4.12 15.05 17.17
CA ASP A 47 -3.51 15.70 16.02
C ASP A 47 -2.96 14.73 14.96
N TYR A 48 -3.32 13.43 15.05
CA TYR A 48 -2.87 12.37 14.13
C TYR A 48 -2.95 12.78 12.64
N LEU A 49 -4.05 13.39 12.20
CA LEU A 49 -4.18 13.82 10.82
C LEU A 49 -3.19 14.92 10.45
N GLN A 50 -2.94 15.84 11.36
CA GLN A 50 -1.99 16.93 11.15
C GLN A 50 -0.57 16.38 11.06
N GLN A 51 -0.19 15.49 11.97
CA GLN A 51 1.10 14.82 11.97
C GLN A 51 1.30 14.01 10.68
N ARG A 52 0.28 13.24 10.27
CA ARG A 52 0.32 12.46 9.03
C ARG A 52 0.51 13.36 7.80
N ASN A 53 -0.24 14.45 7.70
CA ASN A 53 -0.14 15.39 6.59
C ASN A 53 1.24 16.05 6.53
N GLN A 54 1.79 16.43 7.68
CA GLN A 54 3.14 16.97 7.75
C GLN A 54 4.18 15.95 7.25
N ILE A 55 4.05 14.68 7.62
CA ILE A 55 4.91 13.61 7.11
C ILE A 55 4.80 13.51 5.58
N VAL A 56 3.58 13.49 5.04
CA VAL A 56 3.35 13.40 3.58
C VAL A 56 3.98 14.58 2.83
N GLU A 57 3.92 15.78 3.40
CA GLU A 57 4.50 16.98 2.79
C GLU A 57 6.03 17.02 2.86
N THR A 58 6.61 16.52 3.95
CA THR A 58 8.05 16.69 4.24
C THR A 58 8.91 15.46 3.94
N VAL A 59 8.32 14.26 3.87
CA VAL A 59 9.08 13.03 3.63
C VAL A 59 9.88 13.12 2.33
N SER A 60 11.17 12.82 2.39
CA SER A 60 12.02 12.85 1.21
C SER A 60 11.82 11.62 0.31
N LYS A 61 12.17 11.76 -0.95
CA LYS A 61 12.20 10.65 -1.91
C LYS A 61 13.15 9.55 -1.44
N GLU A 62 14.29 9.91 -0.90
CA GLU A 62 15.31 9.01 -0.37
C GLU A 62 14.73 8.16 0.76
N THR A 63 14.07 8.78 1.73
CA THR A 63 13.40 8.09 2.84
C THR A 63 12.31 7.14 2.34
N LEU A 64 11.50 7.57 1.36
CA LEU A 64 10.48 6.70 0.75
C LEU A 64 11.10 5.49 0.06
N ASN A 65 12.21 5.69 -0.65
CA ASN A 65 12.90 4.60 -1.32
C ASN A 65 13.56 3.62 -0.33
N GLU A 66 14.09 4.09 0.78
CA GLU A 66 14.62 3.25 1.85
C GLU A 66 13.51 2.42 2.51
N LEU A 67 12.39 3.05 2.85
CA LEU A 67 11.22 2.37 3.40
C LEU A 67 10.65 1.34 2.43
N SER A 68 10.60 1.69 1.14
CA SER A 68 10.14 0.79 0.09
C SER A 68 11.00 -0.49 0.02
N LYS A 69 12.32 -0.36 0.03
CA LYS A 69 13.22 -1.51 0.04
C LYS A 69 13.07 -2.38 1.28
N LYS A 70 12.80 -1.75 2.43
CA LYS A 70 12.62 -2.45 3.71
C LYS A 70 11.30 -3.24 3.77
N TRP A 71 10.21 -2.68 3.23
CA TRP A 71 8.87 -3.23 3.42
C TRP A 71 8.32 -3.99 2.19
N PHE A 72 8.94 -3.80 1.04
CA PHE A 72 8.52 -4.41 -0.22
C PHE A 72 9.64 -5.25 -0.85
N ASP A 73 10.16 -6.21 -0.08
CA ASP A 73 11.07 -7.22 -0.63
C ASP A 73 10.26 -8.20 -1.49
N PRO A 74 10.57 -8.34 -2.78
CA PRO A 74 9.87 -9.30 -3.64
C PRO A 74 9.95 -10.75 -3.15
N ASN A 75 10.95 -11.09 -2.34
CA ASN A 75 11.09 -12.44 -1.80
C ASN A 75 10.10 -12.74 -0.66
N ASP A 76 9.51 -11.72 -0.05
CA ASP A 76 8.52 -11.84 1.02
C ASP A 76 7.08 -11.95 0.50
N TYR A 77 6.87 -11.85 -0.83
CA TYR A 77 5.54 -11.94 -1.41
C TYR A 77 5.08 -13.36 -1.65
N GLN A 78 3.84 -13.61 -1.27
CA GLN A 78 3.08 -14.77 -1.74
C GLN A 78 2.24 -14.37 -2.94
N ILE A 79 2.42 -15.09 -4.05
CA ILE A 79 1.68 -14.85 -5.29
C ILE A 79 0.55 -15.87 -5.36
N ILE A 80 -0.70 -15.41 -5.34
CA ILE A 80 -1.87 -16.27 -5.48
C ILE A 80 -2.42 -16.09 -6.90
N VAL A 81 -2.51 -17.19 -7.64
CA VAL A 81 -3.07 -17.23 -8.99
C VAL A 81 -4.30 -18.11 -9.00
N VAL A 82 -5.41 -17.59 -9.50
CA VAL A 82 -6.68 -18.32 -9.61
C VAL A 82 -7.00 -18.54 -11.08
N GLY A 83 -7.24 -19.80 -11.47
CA GLY A 83 -7.59 -20.15 -12.84
C GLY A 83 -7.49 -21.66 -13.11
N ASP A 84 -7.52 -22.02 -14.38
CA ASP A 84 -7.33 -23.41 -14.80
C ASP A 84 -5.86 -23.85 -14.63
N ALA A 85 -5.63 -24.76 -13.72
CA ALA A 85 -4.28 -25.21 -13.35
C ALA A 85 -3.52 -25.81 -14.55
N ALA A 86 -4.20 -26.53 -15.44
CA ALA A 86 -3.57 -27.16 -16.59
C ALA A 86 -3.01 -26.12 -17.59
N SER A 87 -3.70 -24.99 -17.73
CA SER A 87 -3.28 -23.89 -18.60
C SER A 87 -2.23 -22.97 -17.97
N LEU A 88 -2.28 -22.80 -16.64
CA LEU A 88 -1.43 -21.85 -15.92
C LEU A 88 -0.08 -22.44 -15.51
N ARG A 89 -0.06 -23.70 -15.06
CA ARG A 89 1.15 -24.35 -14.57
C ARG A 89 2.36 -24.23 -15.52
N PRO A 90 2.27 -24.50 -16.83
CA PRO A 90 3.43 -24.40 -17.72
C PRO A 90 3.97 -22.96 -17.89
N GLN A 91 3.15 -21.96 -17.58
CA GLN A 91 3.54 -20.56 -17.64
C GLN A 91 4.22 -20.14 -16.33
N LEU A 92 3.70 -20.60 -15.20
CA LEU A 92 4.24 -20.31 -13.86
C LEU A 92 5.59 -20.98 -13.63
N GLU A 93 5.78 -22.21 -14.11
CA GLU A 93 7.06 -22.95 -14.01
C GLU A 93 8.24 -22.20 -14.65
N LYS A 94 7.96 -21.30 -15.60
CA LYS A 94 9.01 -20.45 -16.19
C LYS A 94 9.54 -19.37 -15.27
N LEU A 95 8.85 -19.10 -14.15
CA LEU A 95 9.27 -18.08 -13.19
C LEU A 95 10.30 -18.60 -12.17
N ASP A 96 10.62 -19.91 -12.21
CA ASP A 96 11.59 -20.56 -11.32
C ASP A 96 11.33 -20.30 -9.82
N ILE A 97 10.04 -20.28 -9.44
CA ILE A 97 9.58 -20.13 -8.05
C ILE A 97 8.81 -21.39 -7.63
N PRO A 98 8.83 -21.77 -6.35
CA PRO A 98 8.04 -22.89 -5.84
C PRO A 98 6.54 -22.68 -6.11
N ILE A 99 5.86 -23.68 -6.66
CA ILE A 99 4.43 -23.63 -6.96
C ILE A 99 3.73 -24.67 -6.10
N GLU A 100 2.75 -24.24 -5.32
CA GLU A 100 1.85 -25.09 -4.57
C GLU A 100 0.43 -24.97 -5.13
N GLU A 101 -0.21 -26.09 -5.44
CA GLU A 101 -1.59 -26.11 -5.88
C GLU A 101 -2.50 -26.37 -4.68
N LEU A 102 -3.41 -25.42 -4.44
CA LEU A 102 -4.37 -25.51 -3.35
C LEU A 102 -5.70 -26.09 -3.87
N GLU A 103 -6.15 -27.18 -3.27
CA GLU A 103 -7.49 -27.70 -3.54
C GLU A 103 -8.56 -26.83 -2.88
N ILE A 104 -9.58 -26.47 -3.65
CA ILE A 104 -10.77 -25.79 -3.11
C ILE A 104 -11.61 -26.84 -2.37
N ILE A 105 -11.55 -26.84 -1.06
CA ILE A 105 -12.46 -27.64 -0.21
C ILE A 105 -13.83 -26.96 -0.32
N ARG A 106 -14.78 -27.61 -0.97
CA ARG A 106 -16.19 -27.19 -1.06
C ARG A 106 -17.00 -27.72 0.10
#